data_15f4cdc7041ec7ec241df8c674c85884
#
_entry.id   15f4cdc7041ec7ec241df8c674c85884
#
_cell.length_a   1.000
_cell.length_b   1.000
_cell.length_c   1.000
_cell.angle_alpha   90.00
_cell.angle_beta   90.00
_cell.angle_gamma   90.00
#
_symmetry.space_group_name_H-M   'P 1'
#
loop_
_entity.id
_entity.type
_entity.pdbx_description
1 polymer ?
#
loop_
_entity_poly.entity_id
_entity_poly.type
_entity_poly.pdbx_seq_one_letter_code
_entity_poly.pdbx_strand_id
1 'polypeptide(L)'
;MDSWRLKVQLNDKSASVGAATATGMGATVLPCVRGRTKPVKINRGETERIRQLFGATRYEVLEAIAYNTKYPLWISAPNVGGASAGLLVTDAGLKQITFVGEDENSIDLSNLPMQAKAGTGNGTTTAFAVNFDANIFPTFSAGETASYLPKCYLVVDGVVTEATVAWNASDHDYTVTAGEVATGTITSSEGKVTVNLTFATAPAAGKEVSIRLSTDVTALTAHVYALVGMRYACEDYMAAAVYKSENKGNLILDLQQKKKGIYYSMTSYPKEFSLTAGTKNASGLIIYGPVLFKDDDNIFVKVNSKETMVWNTWTGSDSLVDFKGGYRGLEPDGTLLTEAWDQFKDIKKYPTDIYFDTTANEAIPTAFSALRDGFAKYKTFLYPQAVCTAADMLAKIPLSLSNRGIKTFWGAAYIQNPYEPTGDLISTLMGEVAAKYADALVYSYGGRACAWADENQVGGQLSMGRIVEFVYNCTEDEAKAMDTGRVNPIGPNELFGPIIMSRRSTDKSSGDYSYADYSAIVDYCVERIYNEVLPYQLIKFNDDEHRATVRNKADLILKPLLAKPNNVIQEYAIKCDAENNGDDVQAAESFVLTVAIKVTRKSETILFNFINSASGASVEEDVA
;
A
#
# COMPACT_ATOMS: atom_id res chain seq x y z
N MET A 1 -12.17 -8.90 34.81
CA MET A 1 -13.32 -9.53 34.16
C MET A 1 -13.07 -9.63 32.65
N ASP A 2 -12.35 -10.67 32.21
CA ASP A 2 -12.15 -10.95 30.78
C ASP A 2 -12.64 -12.35 30.40
N SER A 3 -13.61 -12.87 31.18
CA SER A 3 -14.10 -14.24 31.10
C SER A 3 -14.92 -14.55 29.84
N TRP A 4 -15.41 -13.54 29.14
CA TRP A 4 -16.27 -13.73 27.96
C TRP A 4 -15.53 -13.58 26.62
N ARG A 5 -14.21 -13.44 26.62
CA ARG A 5 -13.41 -13.36 25.40
C ARG A 5 -12.92 -14.74 24.99
N LEU A 6 -13.11 -15.06 23.71
CA LEU A 6 -12.55 -16.27 23.13
C LEU A 6 -11.02 -16.27 23.29
N LYS A 7 -10.50 -17.16 24.13
CA LYS A 7 -9.07 -17.38 24.28
C LYS A 7 -8.69 -18.58 23.43
N VAL A 8 -8.09 -18.31 22.27
CA VAL A 8 -7.38 -19.36 21.53
C VAL A 8 -6.01 -19.51 22.18
N GLN A 9 -5.57 -20.76 22.44
CA GLN A 9 -4.25 -21.03 23.04
C GLN A 9 -3.07 -20.45 22.26
N LEU A 10 -3.30 -19.93 21.07
CA LEU A 10 -2.34 -19.19 20.25
C LEU A 10 -2.23 -17.71 20.63
N ASN A 11 -2.88 -17.24 21.70
CA ASN A 11 -2.87 -15.84 22.15
C ASN A 11 -3.26 -14.82 21.06
N ASP A 12 -4.28 -15.16 20.26
CA ASP A 12 -4.67 -14.34 19.13
C ASP A 12 -5.78 -13.34 19.46
N LYS A 13 -5.46 -12.05 19.35
CA LYS A 13 -6.44 -10.96 19.49
C LYS A 13 -7.03 -10.50 18.16
N SER A 14 -6.57 -11.06 17.03
CA SER A 14 -7.05 -10.70 15.71
C SER A 14 -8.29 -11.51 15.33
N ALA A 15 -9.46 -11.06 15.74
CA ALA A 15 -10.69 -11.63 15.22
C ALA A 15 -10.92 -11.13 13.79
N SER A 16 -10.61 -11.93 12.78
CA SER A 16 -11.10 -11.68 11.42
C SER A 16 -12.60 -11.94 11.39
N VAL A 17 -13.37 -10.96 11.02
CA VAL A 17 -14.83 -11.08 10.88
C VAL A 17 -15.16 -11.55 9.47
N GLY A 18 -15.79 -12.70 9.37
CA GLY A 18 -16.39 -13.21 8.15
C GLY A 18 -15.53 -14.25 7.44
N ALA A 19 -16.08 -15.43 7.36
CA ALA A 19 -15.57 -16.54 6.59
C ALA A 19 -15.72 -16.26 5.09
N ALA A 20 -14.94 -15.36 4.56
CA ALA A 20 -14.79 -15.27 3.13
C ALA A 20 -13.88 -16.42 2.68
N THR A 21 -14.33 -17.20 1.72
CA THR A 21 -13.44 -18.02 0.88
C THR A 21 -12.26 -17.14 0.49
N ALA A 22 -11.03 -17.62 0.59
CA ALA A 22 -9.85 -16.86 0.18
C ALA A 22 -10.09 -16.28 -1.21
N THR A 23 -10.01 -14.97 -1.33
CA THR A 23 -10.32 -14.24 -2.57
C THR A 23 -9.07 -13.95 -3.39
N GLY A 24 -7.89 -14.29 -2.83
CA GLY A 24 -6.61 -13.88 -3.36
C GLY A 24 -6.41 -12.36 -3.25
N MET A 25 -7.05 -11.70 -2.29
CA MET A 25 -6.84 -10.27 -2.05
C MET A 25 -5.40 -10.01 -1.64
N GLY A 26 -4.67 -9.24 -2.43
CA GLY A 26 -3.30 -8.84 -2.12
C GLY A 26 -3.22 -7.52 -1.38
N ALA A 27 -2.06 -7.24 -0.79
CA ALA A 27 -1.66 -5.91 -0.32
C ALA A 27 -0.20 -5.63 -0.62
N THR A 28 0.10 -4.42 -1.07
CA THR A 28 1.46 -3.95 -1.29
C THR A 28 1.61 -2.46 -0.99
N VAL A 29 2.84 -2.05 -0.66
CA VAL A 29 3.23 -0.66 -0.49
C VAL A 29 4.18 -0.30 -1.62
N LEU A 30 3.87 0.77 -2.36
CA LEU A 30 4.65 1.21 -3.51
C LEU A 30 5.42 2.49 -3.18
N PRO A 31 6.75 2.52 -3.36
CA PRO A 31 7.58 3.72 -3.16
C PRO A 31 7.43 4.69 -4.35
N CYS A 32 6.21 5.17 -4.60
CA CYS A 32 5.89 5.93 -5.81
C CYS A 32 6.00 7.44 -5.61
N VAL A 33 6.27 8.16 -6.69
CA VAL A 33 6.24 9.64 -6.73
C VAL A 33 4.82 10.16 -6.53
N ARG A 34 3.84 9.46 -7.12
CA ARG A 34 2.41 9.65 -6.92
C ARG A 34 1.88 8.51 -6.08
N GLY A 35 0.79 8.70 -5.44
CA GLY A 35 0.11 7.63 -4.75
C GLY A 35 -0.58 8.11 -3.48
N ARG A 36 -1.66 7.43 -3.16
CA ARG A 36 -2.41 7.70 -1.94
C ARG A 36 -1.71 7.04 -0.78
N THR A 37 -1.54 7.77 0.30
CA THR A 37 -0.99 7.21 1.54
C THR A 37 -1.96 6.28 2.21
N LYS A 38 -3.29 6.50 2.08
CA LYS A 38 -4.31 5.56 2.55
C LYS A 38 -4.50 4.41 1.54
N PRO A 39 -4.59 3.15 2.01
CA PRO A 39 -4.79 2.01 1.12
C PRO A 39 -6.01 2.15 0.23
N VAL A 40 -5.83 1.96 -1.07
CA VAL A 40 -6.86 2.00 -2.10
C VAL A 40 -7.12 0.59 -2.60
N LYS A 41 -8.40 0.21 -2.69
CA LYS A 41 -8.78 -1.07 -3.28
C LYS A 41 -8.81 -0.94 -4.80
N ILE A 42 -8.07 -1.80 -5.46
CA ILE A 42 -8.07 -1.97 -6.92
C ILE A 42 -8.72 -3.31 -7.22
N ASN A 43 -9.78 -3.32 -8.01
CA ASN A 43 -10.41 -4.58 -8.40
C ASN A 43 -9.56 -5.31 -9.44
N ARG A 44 -9.82 -6.61 -9.60
CA ARG A 44 -9.12 -7.43 -10.57
C ARG A 44 -9.17 -6.82 -11.97
N GLY A 45 -8.01 -6.67 -12.61
CA GLY A 45 -7.89 -6.18 -13.98
C GLY A 45 -7.96 -4.66 -14.15
N GLU A 46 -8.10 -3.88 -13.07
CA GLU A 46 -8.06 -2.40 -13.13
C GLU A 46 -6.62 -1.87 -13.23
N THR A 47 -5.80 -2.45 -14.08
CA THR A 47 -4.36 -2.13 -14.22
C THR A 47 -4.11 -0.68 -14.63
N GLU A 48 -4.99 -0.11 -15.47
CA GLU A 48 -4.91 1.29 -15.87
C GLU A 48 -5.11 2.24 -14.67
N ARG A 49 -5.98 1.87 -13.73
CA ARG A 49 -6.19 2.64 -12.49
C ARG A 49 -4.94 2.66 -11.62
N ILE A 50 -4.22 1.53 -11.50
CA ILE A 50 -2.92 1.50 -10.81
C ILE A 50 -1.96 2.49 -11.46
N ARG A 51 -1.85 2.44 -12.79
CA ARG A 51 -0.97 3.33 -13.55
C ARG A 51 -1.35 4.81 -13.37
N GLN A 52 -2.63 5.13 -13.35
CA GLN A 52 -3.11 6.51 -13.13
C GLN A 52 -2.75 7.02 -11.74
N LEU A 53 -2.93 6.19 -10.70
CA LEU A 53 -2.70 6.59 -9.32
C LEU A 53 -1.21 6.64 -8.94
N PHE A 54 -0.41 5.68 -9.41
CA PHE A 54 0.95 5.46 -8.95
C PHE A 54 2.03 5.70 -10.01
N GLY A 55 1.64 5.96 -11.26
CA GLY A 55 2.54 6.07 -12.39
C GLY A 55 2.93 4.70 -12.97
N ALA A 56 3.90 4.67 -13.88
CA ALA A 56 4.42 3.43 -14.44
C ALA A 56 5.92 3.52 -14.75
N THR A 57 6.63 4.42 -14.10
CA THR A 57 8.08 4.60 -14.30
C THR A 57 8.93 3.68 -13.44
N ARG A 58 8.32 2.99 -12.47
CA ARG A 58 9.01 2.13 -11.51
C ARG A 58 8.57 0.67 -11.66
N TYR A 59 9.51 -0.26 -11.49
CA TYR A 59 9.21 -1.69 -11.58
C TYR A 59 8.21 -2.16 -10.51
N GLU A 60 8.20 -1.55 -9.33
CA GLU A 60 7.30 -1.91 -8.23
C GLU A 60 5.82 -1.74 -8.64
N VAL A 61 5.53 -0.71 -9.45
CA VAL A 61 4.19 -0.51 -10.02
C VAL A 61 3.86 -1.59 -11.04
N LEU A 62 4.84 -1.97 -11.88
CA LEU A 62 4.65 -3.06 -12.85
C LEU A 62 4.40 -4.39 -12.15
N GLU A 63 4.99 -4.61 -10.99
CA GLU A 63 4.72 -5.80 -10.16
C GLU A 63 3.30 -5.78 -9.57
N ALA A 64 2.85 -4.63 -9.07
CA ALA A 64 1.45 -4.48 -8.63
C ALA A 64 0.46 -4.72 -9.79
N ILE A 65 0.76 -4.22 -10.99
CA ILE A 65 -0.01 -4.47 -12.21
C ILE A 65 -0.03 -5.97 -12.54
N ALA A 66 1.12 -6.64 -12.48
CA ALA A 66 1.23 -8.07 -12.76
C ALA A 66 0.33 -8.90 -11.83
N TYR A 67 0.34 -8.60 -10.52
CA TYR A 67 -0.57 -9.22 -9.58
C TYR A 67 -2.04 -8.93 -9.91
N ASN A 68 -2.35 -7.66 -10.18
CA ASN A 68 -3.73 -7.21 -10.39
C ASN A 68 -4.38 -7.80 -11.66
N THR A 69 -3.62 -8.26 -12.63
CA THR A 69 -4.18 -8.97 -13.80
C THR A 69 -5.02 -10.19 -13.39
N LYS A 70 -4.68 -10.82 -12.25
CA LYS A 70 -5.33 -12.04 -11.76
C LYS A 70 -6.19 -11.81 -10.53
N TYR A 71 -5.80 -10.92 -9.62
CA TYR A 71 -6.40 -10.76 -8.29
C TYR A 71 -6.60 -9.31 -7.91
N PRO A 72 -7.60 -9.02 -7.06
CA PRO A 72 -7.77 -7.69 -6.50
C PRO A 72 -6.64 -7.36 -5.51
N LEU A 73 -6.37 -6.07 -5.32
CA LEU A 73 -5.20 -5.60 -4.60
C LEU A 73 -5.51 -4.35 -3.78
N TRP A 74 -5.01 -4.30 -2.55
CA TRP A 74 -4.87 -3.07 -1.78
C TRP A 74 -3.50 -2.47 -2.03
N ILE A 75 -3.46 -1.17 -2.36
CA ILE A 75 -2.20 -0.45 -2.60
C ILE A 75 -2.18 0.82 -1.76
N SER A 76 -1.06 1.09 -1.12
CA SER A 76 -0.74 2.37 -0.50
C SER A 76 0.65 2.85 -0.90
N ALA A 77 0.94 4.12 -0.65
CA ALA A 77 2.27 4.70 -0.78
C ALA A 77 2.70 5.33 0.56
N PRO A 78 3.99 5.41 0.86
CA PRO A 78 4.49 6.10 2.05
C PRO A 78 4.14 7.58 2.04
N ASN A 79 3.90 8.14 3.22
CA ASN A 79 3.80 9.59 3.37
C ASN A 79 5.20 10.21 3.38
N VAL A 80 5.56 10.85 2.29
CA VAL A 80 6.91 11.40 2.08
C VAL A 80 7.02 12.90 2.38
N GLY A 81 6.01 13.50 3.00
CA GLY A 81 6.03 14.90 3.41
C GLY A 81 6.00 15.92 2.26
N GLY A 82 5.61 15.49 1.07
CA GLY A 82 5.43 16.37 -0.09
C GLY A 82 4.21 17.28 0.02
N ALA A 83 3.95 18.04 -1.02
CA ALA A 83 2.78 18.91 -1.14
C ALA A 83 1.93 18.51 -2.34
N SER A 84 0.61 18.54 -2.17
CA SER A 84 -0.36 18.33 -3.23
C SER A 84 -0.70 19.65 -3.94
N ALA A 85 -0.97 19.56 -5.22
CA ALA A 85 -1.48 20.71 -5.98
C ALA A 85 -2.99 20.85 -5.78
N GLY A 86 -3.48 22.08 -5.79
CA GLY A 86 -4.90 22.39 -5.69
C GLY A 86 -5.29 23.63 -6.50
N LEU A 87 -6.59 23.75 -6.70
CA LEU A 87 -7.21 24.89 -7.34
C LEU A 87 -8.24 25.51 -6.41
N LEU A 88 -8.03 26.76 -6.01
CA LEU A 88 -9.06 27.52 -5.31
C LEU A 88 -10.07 28.04 -6.33
N VAL A 89 -11.34 27.78 -6.07
CA VAL A 89 -12.46 28.37 -6.82
C VAL A 89 -12.77 29.70 -6.17
N THR A 90 -12.44 30.80 -6.85
CA THR A 90 -12.60 32.15 -6.33
C THR A 90 -13.56 32.98 -7.20
N ASP A 91 -13.93 34.16 -6.75
CA ASP A 91 -14.70 35.15 -7.51
C ASP A 91 -14.02 35.55 -8.83
N ALA A 92 -12.69 35.48 -8.89
CA ALA A 92 -11.87 35.79 -10.06
C ALA A 92 -11.45 34.53 -10.89
N GLY A 93 -12.12 33.39 -10.70
CA GLY A 93 -11.83 32.13 -11.39
C GLY A 93 -10.97 31.17 -10.56
N LEU A 94 -10.20 30.30 -11.23
CA LEU A 94 -9.37 29.29 -10.58
C LEU A 94 -7.98 29.85 -10.25
N LYS A 95 -7.51 29.61 -9.03
CA LYS A 95 -6.16 29.97 -8.56
C LYS A 95 -5.39 28.72 -8.14
N GLN A 96 -4.19 28.55 -8.66
CA GLN A 96 -3.30 27.44 -8.34
C GLN A 96 -2.70 27.61 -6.95
N ILE A 97 -2.69 26.55 -6.16
CA ILE A 97 -2.01 26.48 -4.86
C ILE A 97 -1.31 25.13 -4.68
N THR A 98 -0.38 25.09 -3.75
CA THR A 98 0.17 23.86 -3.19
C THR A 98 -0.12 23.80 -1.71
N PHE A 99 -0.53 22.64 -1.22
CA PHE A 99 -0.96 22.48 0.17
C PHE A 99 -0.56 21.10 0.70
N VAL A 100 -0.64 20.93 2.02
CA VAL A 100 -0.42 19.65 2.69
C VAL A 100 -1.76 19.13 3.18
N GLY A 101 -2.15 17.95 2.68
CA GLY A 101 -3.40 17.28 2.99
C GLY A 101 -3.82 16.33 1.87
N GLU A 102 -4.66 15.34 2.19
CA GLU A 102 -5.02 14.25 1.27
C GLU A 102 -6.52 14.16 0.98
N ASP A 103 -7.35 14.73 1.84
CA ASP A 103 -8.80 14.65 1.73
C ASP A 103 -9.48 15.88 2.37
N GLU A 104 -10.78 15.99 2.15
CA GLU A 104 -11.62 17.07 2.67
C GLU A 104 -11.64 17.16 4.19
N ASN A 105 -11.30 16.08 4.91
CA ASN A 105 -11.28 16.05 6.38
C ASN A 105 -9.95 16.52 6.94
N SER A 106 -8.86 16.33 6.18
CA SER A 106 -7.51 16.80 6.56
C SER A 106 -7.30 18.30 6.31
N ILE A 107 -8.23 18.95 5.60
CA ILE A 107 -8.14 20.36 5.23
C ILE A 107 -9.04 21.24 6.11
N ASP A 108 -8.43 22.26 6.72
CA ASP A 108 -9.11 23.36 7.37
C ASP A 108 -8.85 24.65 6.56
N LEU A 109 -9.89 25.24 5.99
CA LEU A 109 -9.76 26.46 5.20
C LEU A 109 -9.46 27.70 6.07
N SER A 110 -9.68 27.64 7.40
CA SER A 110 -9.25 28.67 8.34
C SER A 110 -7.76 28.57 8.71
N ASN A 111 -7.10 27.50 8.32
CA ASN A 111 -5.67 27.27 8.55
C ASN A 111 -5.08 26.39 7.44
N LEU A 112 -5.25 26.82 6.18
CA LEU A 112 -4.81 26.02 5.02
C LEU A 112 -3.28 26.01 4.94
N PRO A 113 -2.61 24.86 5.11
CA PRO A 113 -1.16 24.74 5.08
C PRO A 113 -0.66 24.66 3.63
N MET A 114 -0.22 25.78 3.07
CA MET A 114 0.43 25.83 1.77
C MET A 114 1.92 25.54 1.93
N GLN A 115 2.49 24.70 1.10
CA GLN A 115 3.90 24.33 1.17
C GLN A 115 4.55 24.40 -0.21
N ALA A 116 5.73 24.99 -0.29
CA ALA A 116 6.51 25.04 -1.51
C ALA A 116 7.97 24.64 -1.25
N LYS A 117 8.57 23.95 -2.23
CA LYS A 117 9.98 23.56 -2.19
C LYS A 117 10.86 24.78 -2.45
N ALA A 118 11.75 25.06 -1.51
CA ALA A 118 12.71 26.15 -1.61
C ALA A 118 14.02 25.73 -2.31
N GLY A 119 14.36 24.45 -2.21
CA GLY A 119 15.57 23.91 -2.83
C GLY A 119 16.07 22.64 -2.14
N THR A 120 17.32 22.31 -2.45
CA THR A 120 18.02 21.18 -1.82
C THR A 120 19.31 21.70 -1.19
N GLY A 121 19.59 21.31 0.03
CA GLY A 121 20.82 21.64 0.74
C GLY A 121 22.05 21.14 -0.02
N ASN A 122 23.12 21.89 0.05
CA ASN A 122 24.42 21.55 -0.54
C ASN A 122 25.59 21.69 0.47
N GLY A 123 25.25 21.95 1.74
CA GLY A 123 26.22 22.15 2.82
C GLY A 123 26.88 23.55 2.81
N THR A 124 26.53 24.44 1.87
CA THR A 124 27.14 25.78 1.77
C THR A 124 26.10 26.90 1.62
N THR A 125 24.99 26.65 0.94
CA THR A 125 23.92 27.65 0.74
C THR A 125 23.09 27.78 2.01
N THR A 126 22.99 28.99 2.54
CA THR A 126 22.19 29.33 3.73
C THR A 126 20.88 30.04 3.39
N ALA A 127 20.78 30.73 2.26
CA ALA A 127 19.61 31.49 1.89
C ALA A 127 18.68 30.69 0.97
N PHE A 128 17.41 30.59 1.35
CA PHE A 128 16.35 29.92 0.61
C PHE A 128 15.13 30.84 0.51
N ALA A 129 14.47 30.85 -0.63
CA ALA A 129 13.28 31.65 -0.84
C ALA A 129 12.21 30.86 -1.59
N VAL A 130 10.94 31.09 -1.24
CA VAL A 130 9.78 30.59 -1.98
C VAL A 130 8.79 31.71 -2.26
N ASN A 131 8.13 31.59 -3.39
CA ASN A 131 7.01 32.45 -3.76
C ASN A 131 5.73 31.62 -3.71
N PHE A 132 4.77 32.09 -2.92
CA PHE A 132 3.41 31.59 -2.98
C PHE A 132 2.64 32.48 -3.96
N ASP A 133 2.31 31.93 -5.12
CA ASP A 133 1.56 32.64 -6.15
C ASP A 133 0.07 32.58 -5.82
N ALA A 134 -0.35 33.47 -4.95
CA ALA A 134 -1.76 33.58 -4.66
C ALA A 134 -2.09 34.99 -4.21
N ASN A 135 -3.05 35.62 -4.81
CA ASN A 135 -3.79 36.76 -4.24
C ASN A 135 -4.53 36.35 -2.96
N ILE A 136 -3.97 35.42 -2.20
CA ILE A 136 -4.56 34.78 -1.01
C ILE A 136 -4.04 35.46 0.27
N PHE A 137 -2.97 36.21 0.17
CA PHE A 137 -2.45 36.94 1.32
C PHE A 137 -2.83 38.42 1.21
N PRO A 138 -3.29 39.02 2.31
CA PRO A 138 -3.55 40.45 2.31
C PRO A 138 -2.25 41.19 1.91
N THR A 139 -2.39 42.11 0.99
CA THR A 139 -1.32 43.10 0.72
C THR A 139 -1.30 44.09 1.86
N PHE A 140 -0.12 44.33 2.44
CA PHE A 140 0.03 45.27 3.54
C PHE A 140 0.37 46.62 2.99
N SER A 141 -0.43 47.63 3.33
CA SER A 141 -0.16 49.04 2.99
C SER A 141 0.62 49.73 4.11
N ALA A 142 1.37 50.76 3.79
CA ALA A 142 2.06 51.56 4.76
C ALA A 142 1.08 52.15 5.78
N GLY A 143 1.28 51.88 7.07
CA GLY A 143 0.46 52.37 8.18
C GLY A 143 -0.58 51.42 8.70
N GLU A 144 -0.74 50.22 8.14
CA GLU A 144 -1.63 49.18 8.66
C GLU A 144 -0.98 48.36 9.77
N THR A 145 -1.76 48.10 10.84
CA THR A 145 -1.42 47.09 11.83
C THR A 145 -1.88 45.75 11.30
N ALA A 146 -1.00 44.74 11.18
CA ALA A 146 -1.41 43.44 10.71
C ALA A 146 -2.48 42.84 11.63
N SER A 147 -3.69 42.68 11.12
CA SER A 147 -4.78 41.99 11.80
C SER A 147 -4.63 40.46 11.74
N TYR A 148 -3.68 39.97 10.97
CA TYR A 148 -3.48 38.55 10.71
C TYR A 148 -1.99 38.18 10.71
N LEU A 149 -1.61 37.18 11.51
CA LEU A 149 -0.26 36.62 11.54
C LEU A 149 -0.32 35.22 10.90
N PRO A 150 0.32 35.00 9.74
CA PRO A 150 0.42 33.66 9.16
C PRO A 150 1.29 32.76 10.04
N LYS A 151 0.98 31.48 10.07
CA LYS A 151 1.87 30.49 10.68
C LYS A 151 2.89 30.05 9.66
N CYS A 152 4.17 30.13 10.00
CA CYS A 152 5.26 29.72 9.16
C CYS A 152 5.99 28.50 9.75
N TYR A 153 6.32 27.55 8.89
CA TYR A 153 7.07 26.35 9.28
C TYR A 153 8.20 26.14 8.29
N LEU A 154 9.37 25.84 8.82
CA LEU A 154 10.50 25.35 8.05
C LEU A 154 10.45 23.83 8.02
N VAL A 155 10.58 23.25 6.83
CA VAL A 155 10.60 21.80 6.65
C VAL A 155 11.93 21.41 6.01
N VAL A 156 12.80 20.76 6.78
CA VAL A 156 14.09 20.26 6.30
C VAL A 156 14.11 18.76 6.41
N ASP A 157 14.20 18.07 5.28
CA ASP A 157 14.23 16.62 5.21
C ASP A 157 13.04 15.98 5.97
N GLY A 158 11.84 16.54 5.83
CA GLY A 158 10.62 16.11 6.49
C GLY A 158 10.46 16.57 7.95
N VAL A 159 11.51 17.07 8.57
CA VAL A 159 11.44 17.62 9.94
C VAL A 159 10.83 19.01 9.91
N VAL A 160 9.70 19.18 10.60
CA VAL A 160 8.92 20.43 10.65
C VAL A 160 9.33 21.23 11.89
N THR A 161 9.80 22.46 11.68
CA THR A 161 10.12 23.42 12.75
C THR A 161 9.18 24.61 12.63
N GLU A 162 8.37 24.89 13.65
CA GLU A 162 7.50 26.05 13.70
C GLU A 162 8.35 27.31 13.91
N ALA A 163 8.06 28.34 13.12
CA ALA A 163 8.73 29.62 13.21
C ALA A 163 7.82 30.65 13.91
N THR A 164 8.38 31.48 14.76
CA THR A 164 7.72 32.66 15.29
C THR A 164 7.64 33.73 14.20
N VAL A 165 6.44 34.26 13.96
CA VAL A 165 6.17 35.32 13.01
C VAL A 165 5.77 36.57 13.77
N ALA A 166 6.41 37.71 13.50
CA ALA A 166 6.10 38.99 14.10
C ALA A 166 5.96 40.09 13.04
N TRP A 167 5.00 40.99 13.22
CA TRP A 167 4.81 42.14 12.33
C TRP A 167 5.91 43.17 12.53
N ASN A 168 6.54 43.62 11.43
CA ASN A 168 7.49 44.70 11.41
C ASN A 168 6.84 45.93 10.78
N ALA A 169 6.44 46.90 11.61
CA ALA A 169 5.74 48.08 11.19
C ALA A 169 6.64 49.07 10.40
N SER A 170 7.97 48.98 10.53
CA SER A 170 8.90 49.85 9.83
C SER A 170 9.05 49.48 8.35
N ASP A 171 9.12 48.19 8.07
CA ASP A 171 9.37 47.66 6.73
C ASP A 171 8.09 47.14 6.06
N HIS A 172 6.97 47.15 6.79
CA HIS A 172 5.69 46.61 6.35
C HIS A 172 5.77 45.15 5.87
N ASP A 173 6.51 44.36 6.63
CA ASP A 173 6.71 42.92 6.41
C ASP A 173 6.53 42.13 7.69
N TYR A 174 6.71 40.82 7.63
CA TYR A 174 6.81 39.98 8.83
C TYR A 174 8.24 39.49 8.99
N THR A 175 8.75 39.59 10.21
CA THR A 175 9.97 38.89 10.60
C THR A 175 9.65 37.44 10.96
N VAL A 176 10.52 36.53 10.60
CA VAL A 176 10.37 35.09 10.86
C VAL A 176 11.60 34.59 11.61
N THR A 177 11.38 33.86 12.69
CA THR A 177 12.44 33.26 13.49
C THR A 177 12.10 31.81 13.79
N ALA A 178 12.86 30.86 13.22
CA ALA A 178 12.74 29.43 13.46
C ALA A 178 13.80 28.99 14.51
N GLY A 179 13.62 29.40 15.76
CA GLY A 179 14.59 29.16 16.82
C GLY A 179 15.99 29.66 16.46
N GLU A 180 17.03 28.85 16.76
CA GLU A 180 18.42 29.14 16.34
C GLU A 180 18.74 28.64 14.93
N VAL A 181 17.77 28.03 14.23
CA VAL A 181 17.99 27.34 12.94
C VAL A 181 17.98 28.32 11.77
N ALA A 182 17.02 29.23 11.70
CA ALA A 182 16.88 30.18 10.61
C ALA A 182 16.15 31.45 11.01
N THR A 183 16.47 32.54 10.33
CA THR A 183 15.75 33.83 10.42
C THR A 183 15.34 34.28 9.02
N GLY A 184 14.33 35.16 8.90
CA GLY A 184 13.93 35.62 7.60
C GLY A 184 12.79 36.62 7.60
N THR A 185 12.16 36.80 6.45
CA THR A 185 11.04 37.73 6.26
C THR A 185 9.96 37.14 5.38
N ILE A 186 8.73 37.57 5.61
CA ILE A 186 7.60 37.33 4.69
C ILE A 186 7.18 38.67 4.15
N THR A 187 7.35 38.85 2.85
CA THR A 187 7.01 40.08 2.13
C THR A 187 5.83 39.82 1.20
N SER A 188 4.98 40.83 1.00
CA SER A 188 3.86 40.78 0.07
C SER A 188 3.99 41.87 -0.95
N SER A 189 3.94 41.56 -2.23
CA SER A 189 3.91 42.53 -3.34
C SER A 189 3.12 41.96 -4.52
N GLU A 190 2.23 42.79 -5.09
CA GLU A 190 1.50 42.54 -6.36
C GLU A 190 0.98 41.09 -6.53
N GLY A 191 0.27 40.56 -5.51
CA GLY A 191 -0.33 39.21 -5.57
C GLY A 191 0.63 38.04 -5.35
N LYS A 192 1.85 38.33 -4.86
CA LYS A 192 2.82 37.32 -4.46
C LYS A 192 3.19 37.49 -3.00
N VAL A 193 3.33 36.39 -2.30
CA VAL A 193 3.94 36.34 -0.97
C VAL A 193 5.27 35.61 -1.10
N THR A 194 6.35 36.33 -0.78
CA THR A 194 7.70 35.79 -0.78
C THR A 194 8.13 35.53 0.66
N VAL A 195 8.54 34.31 0.94
CA VAL A 195 9.19 33.95 2.20
C VAL A 195 10.67 33.76 1.95
N ASN A 196 11.50 34.58 2.57
CA ASN A 196 12.95 34.48 2.51
C ASN A 196 13.43 33.95 3.87
N LEU A 197 14.23 32.91 3.88
CA LEU A 197 14.84 32.35 5.08
C LEU A 197 16.36 32.25 4.93
N THR A 198 17.08 32.62 5.98
CA THR A 198 18.53 32.45 6.08
C THR A 198 18.84 31.52 7.24
N PHE A 199 19.44 30.38 6.94
CA PHE A 199 19.85 29.40 7.93
C PHE A 199 21.11 29.85 8.66
N ALA A 200 21.19 29.63 9.95
CA ALA A 200 22.40 29.81 10.73
C ALA A 200 23.53 28.85 10.31
N THR A 201 23.14 27.62 9.94
CA THR A 201 24.05 26.61 9.38
C THR A 201 23.41 26.05 8.11
N ALA A 202 24.19 26.01 7.02
CA ALA A 202 23.69 25.50 5.73
C ALA A 202 23.15 24.06 5.85
N PRO A 203 21.96 23.77 5.32
CA PRO A 203 21.44 22.41 5.28
C PRO A 203 22.39 21.48 4.53
N ALA A 204 22.59 20.27 5.08
CA ALA A 204 23.51 19.28 4.53
C ALA A 204 23.17 18.93 3.07
N ALA A 205 24.16 18.47 2.31
CA ALA A 205 23.97 18.09 0.91
C ALA A 205 22.90 17.00 0.76
N GLY A 206 22.01 17.18 -0.21
CA GLY A 206 20.92 16.26 -0.51
C GLY A 206 19.66 16.46 0.34
N LYS A 207 19.68 17.27 1.40
CA LYS A 207 18.51 17.52 2.25
C LYS A 207 17.53 18.46 1.55
N GLU A 208 16.26 18.05 1.45
CA GLU A 208 15.21 18.90 0.89
C GLU A 208 14.85 20.02 1.88
N VAL A 209 14.73 21.24 1.33
CA VAL A 209 14.29 22.42 2.08
C VAL A 209 12.97 22.91 1.49
N SER A 210 11.94 22.94 2.32
CA SER A 210 10.60 23.42 1.97
C SER A 210 10.13 24.42 3.03
N ILE A 211 9.28 25.33 2.61
CA ILE A 211 8.65 26.31 3.51
C ILE A 211 7.14 26.10 3.46
N ARG A 212 6.53 26.00 4.64
CA ARG A 212 5.10 25.90 4.80
C ARG A 212 4.57 27.18 5.42
N LEU A 213 3.55 27.74 4.79
CA LEU A 213 2.85 28.93 5.27
C LEU A 213 1.36 28.61 5.39
N SER A 214 0.80 28.69 6.58
CA SER A 214 -0.62 28.47 6.79
C SER A 214 -1.38 29.77 6.74
N THR A 215 -2.50 29.79 6.02
CA THR A 215 -3.35 30.99 5.85
C THR A 215 -4.81 30.68 6.14
N ASP A 216 -5.52 31.67 6.65
CA ASP A 216 -6.98 31.64 6.80
C ASP A 216 -7.63 32.17 5.51
N VAL A 217 -8.01 31.28 4.60
CA VAL A 217 -8.67 31.68 3.36
C VAL A 217 -10.08 32.21 3.58
N THR A 218 -10.64 32.03 4.77
CA THR A 218 -11.98 32.54 5.13
C THR A 218 -11.95 33.99 5.61
N ALA A 219 -10.78 34.53 5.92
CA ALA A 219 -10.57 35.90 6.36
C ALA A 219 -10.07 36.83 5.24
N LEU A 220 -9.87 36.32 4.02
CA LEU A 220 -9.34 37.08 2.89
C LEU A 220 -10.39 37.99 2.26
N THR A 221 -9.91 39.07 1.62
CA THR A 221 -10.74 39.95 0.79
C THR A 221 -11.20 39.30 -0.50
N ALA A 222 -10.45 38.30 -1.00
CA ALA A 222 -10.87 37.48 -2.14
C ALA A 222 -11.89 36.43 -1.68
N HIS A 223 -13.02 36.33 -2.39
CA HIS A 223 -14.05 35.34 -2.09
C HIS A 223 -13.63 33.96 -2.57
N VAL A 224 -13.19 33.12 -1.64
CA VAL A 224 -12.83 31.71 -1.91
C VAL A 224 -14.03 30.81 -1.62
N TYR A 225 -14.60 30.22 -2.63
CA TYR A 225 -15.80 29.37 -2.50
C TYR A 225 -15.48 27.92 -2.19
N ALA A 226 -14.42 27.39 -2.77
CA ALA A 226 -14.02 25.99 -2.55
C ALA A 226 -12.53 25.76 -2.91
N LEU A 227 -11.98 24.68 -2.38
CA LEU A 227 -10.74 24.07 -2.82
C LEU A 227 -11.03 22.75 -3.55
N VAL A 228 -10.54 22.62 -4.77
CA VAL A 228 -10.41 21.35 -5.49
C VAL A 228 -8.98 20.89 -5.30
N GLY A 229 -8.76 19.91 -4.45
CA GLY A 229 -7.43 19.44 -4.09
C GLY A 229 -7.11 18.07 -4.69
N MET A 230 -5.87 17.89 -5.13
CA MET A 230 -5.34 16.57 -5.48
C MET A 230 -5.14 15.74 -4.20
N ARG A 231 -5.46 14.44 -4.26
CA ARG A 231 -5.27 13.51 -3.12
C ARG A 231 -3.85 13.00 -2.96
N TYR A 232 -2.95 13.39 -3.84
CA TYR A 232 -1.54 12.98 -3.84
C TYR A 232 -0.67 14.04 -4.47
N ALA A 233 0.62 14.04 -4.14
CA ALA A 233 1.59 14.89 -4.81
C ALA A 233 1.60 14.59 -6.31
N CYS A 234 1.39 15.64 -7.12
CA CYS A 234 1.29 15.53 -8.57
C CYS A 234 2.15 16.63 -9.20
N GLU A 235 3.03 16.25 -10.08
CA GLU A 235 3.85 17.16 -10.88
C GLU A 235 3.23 17.32 -12.27
N ASP A 236 2.61 18.47 -12.56
CA ASP A 236 2.09 18.89 -13.88
C ASP A 236 1.37 17.82 -14.71
N TYR A 237 0.61 16.95 -14.04
CA TYR A 237 0.02 15.76 -14.63
C TYR A 237 -1.47 15.88 -14.92
N MET A 238 -2.16 16.74 -14.19
CA MET A 238 -3.60 16.92 -14.25
C MET A 238 -3.93 18.39 -14.45
N ALA A 239 -5.05 18.63 -15.11
CA ALA A 239 -5.66 19.94 -15.25
C ALA A 239 -7.16 19.85 -15.02
N ALA A 240 -7.76 20.94 -14.58
CA ALA A 240 -9.22 21.03 -14.45
C ALA A 240 -9.75 22.36 -15.00
N ALA A 241 -11.00 22.30 -15.48
CA ALA A 241 -11.83 23.48 -15.71
C ALA A 241 -13.02 23.41 -14.77
N VAL A 242 -13.45 24.57 -14.24
CA VAL A 242 -14.66 24.69 -13.43
C VAL A 242 -15.50 25.82 -14.04
N TYR A 243 -16.70 25.48 -14.49
CA TYR A 243 -17.60 26.42 -15.14
C TYR A 243 -19.05 26.22 -14.71
N LYS A 244 -19.93 27.15 -15.10
CA LYS A 244 -21.35 27.10 -14.76
C LYS A 244 -22.05 25.93 -15.46
N SER A 245 -22.89 25.22 -14.70
CA SER A 245 -23.87 24.31 -15.28
C SER A 245 -25.06 25.10 -15.88
N GLU A 246 -25.78 24.50 -16.82
CA GLU A 246 -27.08 24.98 -17.27
C GLU A 246 -28.10 25.02 -16.09
N ASN A 247 -27.92 24.12 -15.13
CA ASN A 247 -28.70 24.12 -13.88
C ASN A 247 -28.18 25.22 -12.95
N LYS A 248 -28.95 26.27 -12.79
CA LYS A 248 -28.59 27.44 -11.99
C LYS A 248 -28.18 27.05 -10.56
N GLY A 249 -27.01 27.47 -10.15
CA GLY A 249 -26.44 27.20 -8.82
C GLY A 249 -25.51 25.99 -8.80
N ASN A 250 -25.40 25.24 -9.90
CA ASN A 250 -24.49 24.11 -10.00
C ASN A 250 -23.27 24.44 -10.88
N LEU A 251 -22.17 23.77 -10.59
CA LEU A 251 -20.90 23.87 -11.32
C LEU A 251 -20.62 22.56 -12.04
N ILE A 252 -19.84 22.65 -13.10
CA ILE A 252 -19.27 21.51 -13.79
C ILE A 252 -17.76 21.51 -13.55
N LEU A 253 -17.23 20.37 -13.10
CA LEU A 253 -15.80 20.12 -13.00
C LEU A 253 -15.40 19.16 -14.12
N ASP A 254 -14.56 19.62 -15.04
CA ASP A 254 -13.92 18.80 -16.07
C ASP A 254 -12.48 18.55 -15.66
N LEU A 255 -12.15 17.29 -15.32
CA LEU A 255 -10.82 16.85 -14.93
C LEU A 255 -10.17 16.11 -16.09
N GLN A 256 -8.99 16.55 -16.48
CA GLN A 256 -8.24 15.98 -17.59
C GLN A 256 -6.84 15.56 -17.18
N GLN A 257 -6.38 14.47 -17.76
CA GLN A 257 -5.02 13.95 -17.58
C GLN A 257 -4.12 14.38 -18.74
N LYS A 258 -2.92 14.83 -18.42
CA LYS A 258 -1.90 15.20 -19.41
C LYS A 258 -1.03 13.97 -19.74
N LYS A 259 -0.98 13.60 -21.02
CA LYS A 259 -0.10 12.54 -21.55
C LYS A 259 0.69 13.10 -22.72
N LYS A 260 2.02 13.08 -22.63
CA LYS A 260 2.91 13.64 -23.70
C LYS A 260 2.52 15.06 -24.11
N GLY A 261 2.15 15.91 -23.15
CA GLY A 261 1.76 17.30 -23.40
C GLY A 261 0.32 17.50 -23.90
N ILE A 262 -0.45 16.45 -24.13
CA ILE A 262 -1.84 16.51 -24.60
C ILE A 262 -2.79 16.15 -23.44
N TYR A 263 -3.89 16.90 -23.32
CA TYR A 263 -4.92 16.65 -22.34
C TYR A 263 -5.95 15.64 -22.85
N TYR A 264 -6.33 14.72 -22.00
CA TYR A 264 -7.34 13.70 -22.25
C TYR A 264 -8.37 13.73 -21.13
N SER A 265 -9.64 13.84 -21.49
CA SER A 265 -10.73 13.75 -20.51
C SER A 265 -10.70 12.42 -19.77
N MET A 266 -10.90 12.45 -18.48
CA MET A 266 -11.01 11.24 -17.68
C MET A 266 -12.41 10.63 -17.83
N THR A 267 -12.50 9.29 -17.83
CA THR A 267 -13.70 8.52 -18.18
C THR A 267 -14.95 8.90 -17.38
N SER A 268 -14.79 9.41 -16.17
CA SER A 268 -15.92 9.78 -15.29
C SER A 268 -16.19 11.29 -15.25
N TYR A 269 -15.58 12.08 -16.12
CA TYR A 269 -15.71 13.53 -16.20
C TYR A 269 -16.23 13.96 -17.57
N PRO A 270 -16.88 15.14 -17.68
CA PRO A 270 -17.14 16.14 -16.64
C PRO A 270 -18.22 15.71 -15.65
N LYS A 271 -18.15 16.24 -14.40
CA LYS A 271 -19.15 16.00 -13.34
C LYS A 271 -19.82 17.29 -12.92
N GLU A 272 -21.15 17.29 -12.85
CA GLU A 272 -21.93 18.39 -12.26
C GLU A 272 -21.92 18.27 -10.74
N PHE A 273 -21.64 19.38 -10.04
CA PHE A 273 -21.62 19.43 -8.58
C PHE A 273 -22.16 20.77 -8.03
N SER A 274 -22.47 20.79 -6.76
CA SER A 274 -22.95 21.98 -6.04
C SER A 274 -22.08 22.32 -4.84
N LEU A 275 -21.96 23.59 -4.54
CA LEU A 275 -21.36 24.09 -3.31
C LEU A 275 -22.34 24.09 -2.13
N THR A 276 -23.62 23.89 -2.37
CA THR A 276 -24.67 23.89 -1.35
C THR A 276 -24.96 22.48 -0.85
N ALA A 277 -24.86 22.29 0.47
CA ALA A 277 -25.13 21.01 1.09
C ALA A 277 -26.56 20.51 0.83
N GLY A 278 -26.71 19.21 0.61
CA GLY A 278 -28.00 18.56 0.39
C GLY A 278 -28.58 18.73 -1.03
N THR A 279 -27.90 19.44 -1.93
CA THR A 279 -28.34 19.57 -3.34
C THR A 279 -28.34 18.21 -4.03
N LYS A 280 -29.43 17.94 -4.78
CA LYS A 280 -29.63 16.71 -5.55
C LYS A 280 -29.82 17.05 -7.02
N ASN A 281 -29.37 16.18 -7.91
CA ASN A 281 -29.67 16.26 -9.34
C ASN A 281 -31.11 15.79 -9.66
N ALA A 282 -31.49 15.82 -10.92
CA ALA A 282 -32.80 15.38 -11.40
C ALA A 282 -33.08 13.89 -11.10
N SER A 283 -32.06 13.06 -10.94
CA SER A 283 -32.18 11.65 -10.56
C SER A 283 -32.23 11.41 -9.04
N GLY A 284 -32.23 12.46 -8.22
CA GLY A 284 -32.26 12.38 -6.76
C GLY A 284 -30.91 12.07 -6.10
N LEU A 285 -29.82 12.00 -6.85
CA LEU A 285 -28.46 11.77 -6.33
C LEU A 285 -27.90 13.05 -5.74
N ILE A 286 -27.21 12.93 -4.60
CA ILE A 286 -26.53 14.06 -3.96
C ILE A 286 -25.37 14.49 -4.83
N ILE A 287 -25.35 15.77 -5.22
CA ILE A 287 -24.29 16.39 -6.01
C ILE A 287 -23.50 17.45 -5.22
N TYR A 288 -23.65 17.49 -3.90
CA TYR A 288 -22.80 18.32 -3.05
C TYR A 288 -21.34 17.90 -3.18
N GLY A 289 -20.45 18.83 -3.55
CA GLY A 289 -19.06 18.55 -3.92
C GLY A 289 -18.29 17.65 -2.94
N PRO A 290 -18.23 17.96 -1.62
CA PRO A 290 -17.56 17.11 -0.65
C PRO A 290 -18.07 15.67 -0.58
N VAL A 291 -19.36 15.45 -0.84
CA VAL A 291 -19.96 14.11 -0.86
C VAL A 291 -19.75 13.40 -2.20
N LEU A 292 -19.92 14.13 -3.30
CA LEU A 292 -19.80 13.59 -4.65
C LEU A 292 -18.37 13.09 -4.95
N PHE A 293 -17.37 13.83 -4.48
CA PHE A 293 -15.95 13.52 -4.72
C PHE A 293 -15.28 12.80 -3.54
N LYS A 294 -16.05 12.36 -2.54
CA LYS A 294 -15.51 11.66 -1.35
C LYS A 294 -14.69 10.42 -1.72
N ASP A 295 -15.19 9.64 -2.67
CA ASP A 295 -14.59 8.39 -3.11
C ASP A 295 -13.86 8.52 -4.46
N ASP A 296 -13.65 9.76 -4.96
CA ASP A 296 -12.87 9.99 -6.17
C ASP A 296 -11.38 9.73 -5.88
N ASP A 297 -10.73 9.03 -6.80
CA ASP A 297 -9.34 8.59 -6.61
C ASP A 297 -8.33 9.73 -6.73
N ASN A 298 -8.64 10.77 -7.48
CA ASN A 298 -7.68 11.81 -7.86
C ASN A 298 -7.85 13.09 -7.06
N ILE A 299 -9.09 13.50 -6.82
CA ILE A 299 -9.40 14.79 -6.22
C ILE A 299 -10.37 14.68 -5.05
N PHE A 300 -10.41 15.74 -4.28
CA PHE A 300 -11.49 16.03 -3.34
C PHE A 300 -11.94 17.49 -3.48
N VAL A 301 -13.12 17.80 -2.96
CA VAL A 301 -13.64 19.16 -2.90
C VAL A 301 -13.92 19.54 -1.46
N LYS A 302 -13.33 20.67 -1.02
CA LYS A 302 -13.63 21.30 0.28
C LYS A 302 -14.34 22.62 0.04
N VAL A 303 -15.56 22.74 0.52
CA VAL A 303 -16.38 23.96 0.36
C VAL A 303 -16.14 24.91 1.54
N ASN A 304 -16.03 26.21 1.25
CA ASN A 304 -16.04 27.26 2.25
C ASN A 304 -17.49 27.61 2.64
N SER A 305 -17.94 27.15 3.78
CA SER A 305 -19.31 27.38 4.26
C SER A 305 -19.58 28.83 4.69
N LYS A 306 -18.55 29.67 4.80
CA LYS A 306 -18.68 31.08 5.16
C LYS A 306 -18.94 32.00 3.94
N GLU A 307 -18.72 31.46 2.74
CA GLU A 307 -18.87 32.21 1.49
C GLU A 307 -20.00 31.68 0.64
N THR A 308 -20.77 32.58 0.06
CA THR A 308 -21.84 32.23 -0.88
C THR A 308 -21.50 32.79 -2.26
N MET A 309 -21.43 31.92 -3.25
CA MET A 309 -21.10 32.30 -4.62
C MET A 309 -22.14 33.25 -5.20
N VAL A 310 -21.70 34.38 -5.68
CA VAL A 310 -22.56 35.33 -6.41
C VAL A 310 -22.65 34.87 -7.87
N TRP A 311 -23.63 34.04 -8.13
CA TRP A 311 -23.82 33.34 -9.40
C TRP A 311 -23.79 34.22 -10.65
N ASN A 312 -24.40 35.41 -10.57
CA ASN A 312 -24.55 36.27 -11.74
C ASN A 312 -23.22 36.91 -12.19
N THR A 313 -22.32 37.20 -11.26
CA THR A 313 -21.05 37.86 -11.54
C THR A 313 -19.89 36.89 -11.72
N TRP A 314 -20.01 35.66 -11.19
CA TRP A 314 -18.96 34.66 -11.34
C TRP A 314 -18.87 34.19 -12.79
N THR A 315 -17.70 34.31 -13.41
CA THR A 315 -17.48 33.96 -14.81
C THR A 315 -17.02 32.53 -15.04
N GLY A 316 -16.45 31.91 -14.00
CA GLY A 316 -15.89 30.56 -14.14
C GLY A 316 -14.53 30.57 -14.86
N SER A 317 -14.06 29.38 -15.18
CA SER A 317 -12.91 29.17 -16.06
C SER A 317 -13.21 28.00 -16.98
N ASP A 318 -13.57 28.32 -18.23
CA ASP A 318 -13.77 27.33 -19.30
C ASP A 318 -12.40 26.82 -19.81
N SER A 319 -11.33 27.50 -19.48
CA SER A 319 -9.96 27.10 -19.81
C SER A 319 -9.44 26.12 -18.76
N LEU A 320 -8.73 25.11 -19.24
CA LEU A 320 -8.03 24.16 -18.36
C LEU A 320 -6.92 24.88 -17.60
N VAL A 321 -6.91 24.68 -16.29
CA VAL A 321 -5.87 25.15 -15.39
C VAL A 321 -5.12 23.95 -14.82
N ASP A 322 -3.82 23.91 -15.02
CA ASP A 322 -2.96 22.84 -14.51
C ASP A 322 -2.93 22.82 -12.98
N PHE A 323 -2.93 21.64 -12.40
CA PHE A 323 -2.50 21.45 -11.02
C PHE A 323 -0.98 21.51 -10.96
N LYS A 324 -0.42 22.64 -10.54
CA LYS A 324 1.02 22.90 -10.52
C LYS A 324 1.60 22.98 -9.12
N GLY A 325 2.91 22.73 -9.06
CA GLY A 325 3.71 22.93 -7.85
C GLY A 325 3.57 21.81 -6.80
N GLY A 326 2.69 20.82 -7.02
CA GLY A 326 2.72 19.61 -6.23
C GLY A 326 4.06 18.91 -6.42
N TYR A 327 4.64 18.41 -5.34
CA TYR A 327 5.93 17.74 -5.41
C TYR A 327 5.99 16.62 -4.39
N ARG A 328 6.80 15.63 -4.73
CA ARG A 328 7.18 14.56 -3.82
C ARG A 328 8.12 15.11 -2.75
N GLY A 329 7.96 14.66 -1.50
CA GLY A 329 8.92 14.90 -0.44
C GLY A 329 10.14 13.99 -0.53
N LEU A 330 10.44 13.32 0.59
CA LEU A 330 11.60 12.42 0.72
C LEU A 330 11.52 11.16 -0.14
N GLU A 331 12.65 10.60 -0.53
CA GLU A 331 12.70 9.21 -0.97
C GLU A 331 12.30 8.29 0.21
N PRO A 332 11.38 7.33 0.00
CA PRO A 332 10.94 6.47 1.06
C PRO A 332 12.09 5.61 1.60
N ASP A 333 12.41 5.80 2.85
CA ASP A 333 13.33 4.94 3.61
C ASP A 333 12.58 3.78 4.30
N GLY A 334 13.32 2.97 5.05
CA GLY A 334 12.74 1.84 5.78
C GLY A 334 11.69 2.26 6.82
N THR A 335 11.82 3.44 7.42
CA THR A 335 10.87 3.97 8.41
C THR A 335 9.54 4.31 7.76
N LEU A 336 9.58 5.12 6.69
CA LEU A 336 8.38 5.53 5.95
C LEU A 336 7.66 4.33 5.33
N LEU A 337 8.40 3.34 4.80
CA LEU A 337 7.82 2.10 4.29
C LEU A 337 7.15 1.30 5.39
N THR A 338 7.77 1.19 6.58
CA THR A 338 7.19 0.50 7.74
C THR A 338 5.90 1.17 8.20
N GLU A 339 5.88 2.50 8.30
CA GLU A 339 4.68 3.27 8.65
C GLU A 339 3.54 3.05 7.63
N ALA A 340 3.86 2.95 6.34
CA ALA A 340 2.87 2.66 5.32
C ALA A 340 2.30 1.23 5.47
N TRP A 341 3.13 0.24 5.82
CA TRP A 341 2.69 -1.12 6.14
C TRP A 341 1.84 -1.18 7.41
N ASP A 342 2.09 -0.32 8.39
CA ASP A 342 1.33 -0.25 9.65
C ASP A 342 -0.15 0.06 9.45
N GLN A 343 -0.53 0.69 8.34
CA GLN A 343 -1.94 0.93 8.02
C GLN A 343 -2.73 -0.38 7.83
N PHE A 344 -2.07 -1.46 7.43
CA PHE A 344 -2.68 -2.77 7.25
C PHE A 344 -2.90 -3.55 8.57
N LYS A 345 -2.57 -2.99 9.71
CA LYS A 345 -2.92 -3.52 11.05
C LYS A 345 -4.44 -3.56 11.27
N ASP A 346 -5.19 -2.70 10.59
CA ASP A 346 -6.66 -2.75 10.58
C ASP A 346 -7.16 -3.77 9.54
N ILE A 347 -7.03 -5.05 9.88
CA ILE A 347 -7.41 -6.17 9.00
C ILE A 347 -8.92 -6.22 8.70
N LYS A 348 -9.76 -5.57 9.53
CA LYS A 348 -11.20 -5.47 9.28
C LYS A 348 -11.51 -4.49 8.16
N LYS A 349 -10.78 -3.40 8.14
CA LYS A 349 -10.90 -2.35 7.11
C LYS A 349 -10.22 -2.75 5.81
N TYR A 350 -9.07 -3.42 5.90
CA TYR A 350 -8.26 -3.84 4.77
C TYR A 350 -8.07 -5.37 4.76
N PRO A 351 -9.15 -6.15 4.53
CA PRO A 351 -9.05 -7.60 4.51
C PRO A 351 -8.11 -8.06 3.40
N THR A 352 -7.09 -8.83 3.77
CA THR A 352 -5.99 -9.22 2.89
C THR A 352 -5.64 -10.68 3.12
N ASP A 353 -5.36 -11.42 2.05
CA ASP A 353 -4.92 -12.82 2.11
C ASP A 353 -3.40 -12.93 1.95
N ILE A 354 -2.80 -12.07 1.11
CA ILE A 354 -1.38 -12.09 0.77
C ILE A 354 -0.79 -10.70 0.84
N TYR A 355 0.27 -10.55 1.60
CA TYR A 355 1.08 -9.34 1.69
C TYR A 355 2.38 -9.57 0.91
N PHE A 356 2.74 -8.67 0.00
CA PHE A 356 3.99 -8.78 -0.72
C PHE A 356 4.69 -7.44 -0.86
N ASP A 357 5.96 -7.43 -0.49
CA ASP A 357 6.86 -6.31 -0.74
C ASP A 357 7.47 -6.40 -2.13
N THR A 358 7.79 -5.26 -2.69
CA THR A 358 8.48 -5.14 -3.98
C THR A 358 9.80 -4.39 -3.86
N THR A 359 10.04 -3.76 -2.71
CA THR A 359 11.14 -2.79 -2.52
C THR A 359 12.46 -3.43 -2.12
N ALA A 360 12.43 -4.65 -1.57
CA ALA A 360 13.60 -5.33 -0.99
C ALA A 360 14.30 -4.53 0.14
N ASN A 361 13.57 -3.66 0.84
CA ASN A 361 14.13 -2.86 1.92
C ASN A 361 14.32 -3.69 3.20
N GLU A 362 15.50 -3.62 3.82
CA GLU A 362 15.90 -4.45 4.96
C GLU A 362 15.05 -4.26 6.23
N ALA A 363 14.27 -3.18 6.36
CA ALA A 363 13.34 -2.97 7.47
C ALA A 363 12.05 -3.81 7.35
N ILE A 364 11.65 -4.18 6.15
CA ILE A 364 10.36 -4.83 5.87
C ILE A 364 10.20 -6.20 6.53
N PRO A 365 11.19 -7.11 6.55
CA PRO A 365 11.04 -8.40 7.21
C PRO A 365 10.63 -8.29 8.68
N THR A 366 11.16 -7.31 9.40
CA THR A 366 10.79 -7.05 10.80
C THR A 366 9.37 -6.51 10.91
N ALA A 367 8.98 -5.57 10.03
CA ALA A 367 7.62 -5.04 9.96
C ALA A 367 6.61 -6.16 9.63
N PHE A 368 6.93 -7.05 8.68
CA PHE A 368 6.11 -8.20 8.33
C PHE A 368 5.94 -9.19 9.49
N SER A 369 7.01 -9.48 10.24
CA SER A 369 6.89 -10.29 11.45
C SER A 369 5.95 -9.65 12.46
N ALA A 370 6.11 -8.37 12.75
CA ALA A 370 5.26 -7.65 13.70
C ALA A 370 3.78 -7.61 13.24
N LEU A 371 3.55 -7.36 11.94
CA LEU A 371 2.20 -7.33 11.35
C LEU A 371 1.55 -8.72 11.40
N ARG A 372 2.29 -9.76 11.05
CA ARG A 372 1.81 -11.13 11.08
C ARG A 372 1.52 -11.59 12.50
N ASP A 373 2.47 -11.44 13.42
CA ASP A 373 2.36 -11.98 14.77
C ASP A 373 1.34 -11.22 15.63
N GLY A 374 1.14 -9.92 15.35
CA GLY A 374 0.20 -9.06 16.06
C GLY A 374 -1.22 -9.05 15.50
N PHE A 375 -1.38 -9.10 14.18
CA PHE A 375 -2.65 -8.76 13.53
C PHE A 375 -3.11 -9.77 12.48
N ALA A 376 -2.23 -10.23 11.59
CA ALA A 376 -2.55 -11.06 10.41
C ALA A 376 -1.93 -12.46 10.50
N LYS A 377 -2.09 -13.16 11.62
CA LYS A 377 -1.38 -14.38 12.02
C LYS A 377 -1.40 -15.54 11.03
N TYR A 378 -2.47 -15.67 10.26
CA TYR A 378 -2.65 -16.81 9.35
C TYR A 378 -2.43 -16.42 7.90
N LYS A 379 -1.89 -15.23 7.66
CA LYS A 379 -1.69 -14.71 6.31
C LYS A 379 -0.27 -14.96 5.80
N THR A 380 -0.14 -14.94 4.48
CA THR A 380 1.13 -15.14 3.79
C THR A 380 1.80 -13.81 3.50
N PHE A 381 3.09 -13.73 3.82
CA PHE A 381 3.94 -12.58 3.58
C PHE A 381 5.11 -12.96 2.67
N LEU A 382 5.31 -12.21 1.61
CA LEU A 382 6.32 -12.46 0.59
C LEU A 382 7.29 -11.28 0.53
N TYR A 383 8.58 -11.56 0.62
CA TYR A 383 9.62 -10.56 0.69
C TYR A 383 10.77 -10.89 -0.28
N PRO A 384 11.14 -9.96 -1.18
CA PRO A 384 12.31 -10.12 -2.05
C PRO A 384 13.59 -9.79 -1.31
N GLN A 385 14.67 -10.48 -1.64
CA GLN A 385 16.01 -10.07 -1.26
C GLN A 385 16.51 -8.95 -2.19
N ALA A 386 17.42 -8.14 -1.70
CA ALA A 386 18.09 -7.15 -2.53
C ALA A 386 18.77 -7.80 -3.73
N VAL A 387 18.79 -7.10 -4.86
CA VAL A 387 19.42 -7.57 -6.08
C VAL A 387 20.93 -7.70 -5.85
N CYS A 388 21.42 -8.94 -5.82
CA CYS A 388 22.82 -9.25 -5.55
C CYS A 388 23.21 -10.58 -6.21
N THR A 389 24.51 -10.86 -6.33
CA THR A 389 25.01 -12.13 -6.86
C THR A 389 24.62 -13.31 -5.96
N ALA A 390 24.65 -14.53 -6.49
CA ALA A 390 24.41 -15.74 -5.71
C ALA A 390 25.42 -15.87 -4.55
N ALA A 391 26.68 -15.55 -4.77
CA ALA A 391 27.73 -15.56 -3.74
C ALA A 391 27.44 -14.58 -2.60
N ASP A 392 27.00 -13.35 -2.92
CA ASP A 392 26.63 -12.35 -1.90
C ASP A 392 25.38 -12.78 -1.11
N MET A 393 24.42 -13.45 -1.76
CA MET A 393 23.27 -13.99 -1.04
C MET A 393 23.66 -15.12 -0.10
N LEU A 394 24.52 -16.03 -0.53
CA LEU A 394 25.00 -17.12 0.30
C LEU A 394 25.82 -16.62 1.50
N ALA A 395 26.53 -15.51 1.38
CA ALA A 395 27.24 -14.87 2.48
C ALA A 395 26.29 -14.30 3.56
N LYS A 396 25.01 -14.01 3.22
CA LYS A 396 23.99 -13.51 4.16
C LYS A 396 23.22 -14.64 4.86
N ILE A 397 23.39 -15.90 4.45
CA ILE A 397 22.72 -17.07 5.04
C ILE A 397 23.55 -17.58 6.24
N PRO A 398 22.89 -17.97 7.38
CA PRO A 398 21.46 -18.02 7.60
C PRO A 398 20.87 -16.64 7.95
N LEU A 399 19.72 -16.33 7.37
CA LEU A 399 19.00 -15.10 7.66
C LEU A 399 18.62 -15.04 9.15
N SER A 400 18.57 -13.82 9.73
CA SER A 400 18.14 -13.62 11.13
C SER A 400 16.65 -13.95 11.35
N LEU A 401 15.82 -13.71 10.34
CA LEU A 401 14.37 -13.91 10.38
C LEU A 401 13.98 -15.38 10.52
N SER A 402 13.01 -15.66 11.39
CA SER A 402 12.38 -16.97 11.53
C SER A 402 10.88 -16.80 11.74
N ASN A 403 10.09 -17.06 10.70
CA ASN A 403 8.63 -16.96 10.75
C ASN A 403 8.00 -17.85 9.65
N ARG A 404 7.10 -18.76 10.04
CA ARG A 404 6.48 -19.71 9.09
C ARG A 404 5.60 -19.04 8.03
N GLY A 405 5.03 -17.87 8.33
CA GLY A 405 4.18 -17.11 7.41
C GLY A 405 4.95 -16.28 6.41
N ILE A 406 6.25 -16.04 6.62
CA ILE A 406 7.08 -15.23 5.74
C ILE A 406 7.90 -16.13 4.84
N LYS A 407 7.90 -15.81 3.54
CA LYS A 407 8.69 -16.48 2.50
C LYS A 407 9.56 -15.41 1.84
N THR A 408 10.84 -15.73 1.66
CA THR A 408 11.78 -14.80 1.03
C THR A 408 12.33 -15.37 -0.27
N PHE A 409 12.59 -14.48 -1.22
CA PHE A 409 12.95 -14.83 -2.59
C PHE A 409 14.22 -14.11 -3.01
N TRP A 410 15.09 -14.81 -3.71
CA TRP A 410 16.26 -14.25 -4.38
C TRP A 410 16.11 -14.44 -5.88
N GLY A 411 16.41 -13.41 -6.63
CA GLY A 411 16.37 -13.38 -8.08
C GLY A 411 15.76 -12.09 -8.58
N ALA A 412 16.30 -11.60 -9.68
CA ALA A 412 15.81 -10.41 -10.35
C ALA A 412 16.01 -10.55 -11.86
N ALA A 413 15.16 -9.90 -12.63
CA ALA A 413 15.20 -9.93 -14.08
C ALA A 413 14.98 -8.53 -14.65
N TYR A 414 15.52 -8.29 -15.86
CA TYR A 414 15.13 -7.18 -16.69
C TYR A 414 13.73 -7.45 -17.25
N ILE A 415 12.83 -6.52 -17.03
CA ILE A 415 11.45 -6.58 -17.52
C ILE A 415 11.17 -5.39 -18.44
N GLN A 416 10.39 -5.62 -19.49
CA GLN A 416 9.93 -4.54 -20.36
C GLN A 416 8.91 -3.65 -19.66
N ASN A 417 9.03 -2.33 -19.86
CA ASN A 417 8.00 -1.39 -19.48
C ASN A 417 7.13 -1.03 -20.70
N PRO A 418 5.91 -1.58 -20.82
CA PRO A 418 5.06 -1.33 -21.98
C PRO A 418 4.39 0.05 -21.96
N TYR A 419 4.48 0.78 -20.84
CA TYR A 419 3.75 2.04 -20.62
C TYR A 419 4.61 3.29 -20.86
N GLU A 420 5.90 3.20 -20.57
CA GLU A 420 6.83 4.33 -20.66
C GLU A 420 8.09 3.92 -21.44
N PRO A 421 8.64 4.80 -22.28
CA PRO A 421 9.85 4.52 -23.04
C PRO A 421 11.12 4.65 -22.17
N THR A 422 11.10 4.08 -20.97
CA THR A 422 12.19 4.17 -19.99
C THR A 422 13.27 3.10 -20.18
N GLY A 423 13.07 2.18 -21.13
CA GLY A 423 13.89 0.98 -21.27
C GLY A 423 13.49 -0.13 -20.30
N ASP A 424 14.32 -1.17 -20.24
CA ASP A 424 14.08 -2.31 -19.35
C ASP A 424 14.37 -1.92 -17.90
N LEU A 425 13.52 -2.40 -17.00
CA LEU A 425 13.63 -2.17 -15.56
C LEU A 425 14.05 -3.45 -14.85
N ILE A 426 14.90 -3.34 -13.84
CA ILE A 426 15.26 -4.48 -12.99
C ILE A 426 14.14 -4.69 -11.97
N SER A 427 13.53 -5.87 -12.00
CA SER A 427 12.43 -6.26 -11.12
C SER A 427 12.77 -7.49 -10.29
N THR A 428 12.24 -7.52 -9.07
CA THR A 428 12.28 -8.69 -8.18
C THR A 428 11.20 -9.74 -8.48
N LEU A 429 10.33 -9.52 -9.47
CA LEU A 429 9.25 -10.39 -9.92
C LEU A 429 8.19 -10.72 -8.86
N MET A 430 8.12 -9.95 -7.79
CA MET A 430 7.28 -10.28 -6.63
C MET A 430 5.78 -10.25 -6.90
N GLY A 431 5.32 -9.45 -7.85
CA GLY A 431 3.90 -9.45 -8.24
C GLY A 431 3.46 -10.77 -8.87
N GLU A 432 4.29 -11.36 -9.72
CA GLU A 432 4.01 -12.68 -10.31
C GLU A 432 4.14 -13.79 -9.28
N VAL A 433 5.17 -13.75 -8.43
CA VAL A 433 5.35 -14.69 -7.32
C VAL A 433 4.11 -14.65 -6.41
N ALA A 434 3.67 -13.46 -6.01
CA ALA A 434 2.50 -13.30 -5.16
C ALA A 434 1.22 -13.85 -5.84
N ALA A 435 1.06 -13.66 -7.15
CA ALA A 435 -0.05 -14.21 -7.89
C ALA A 435 -0.05 -15.76 -7.91
N LYS A 436 1.13 -16.40 -7.93
CA LYS A 436 1.24 -17.87 -7.80
C LYS A 436 0.82 -18.36 -6.41
N TYR A 437 1.21 -17.63 -5.36
CA TYR A 437 0.74 -17.94 -4.00
C TYR A 437 -0.75 -17.71 -3.83
N ALA A 438 -1.33 -16.69 -4.50
CA ALA A 438 -2.77 -16.48 -4.55
C ALA A 438 -3.49 -17.63 -5.29
N ASP A 439 -2.95 -18.08 -6.45
CA ASP A 439 -3.45 -19.25 -7.15
C ASP A 439 -3.48 -20.49 -6.23
N ALA A 440 -2.38 -20.74 -5.51
CA ALA A 440 -2.30 -21.86 -4.57
C ALA A 440 -3.34 -21.76 -3.45
N LEU A 441 -3.55 -20.58 -2.90
CA LEU A 441 -4.50 -20.35 -1.82
C LEU A 441 -5.95 -20.52 -2.29
N VAL A 442 -6.29 -19.96 -3.44
CA VAL A 442 -7.67 -19.96 -3.98
C VAL A 442 -8.06 -21.34 -4.50
N TYR A 443 -7.16 -22.02 -5.23
CA TYR A 443 -7.50 -23.27 -5.93
C TYR A 443 -7.11 -24.55 -5.18
N SER A 444 -6.25 -24.47 -4.16
CA SER A 444 -5.78 -25.65 -3.42
C SER A 444 -5.58 -25.42 -1.93
N TYR A 445 -6.25 -24.42 -1.37
CA TYR A 445 -6.18 -24.13 0.08
C TYR A 445 -4.73 -23.89 0.58
N GLY A 446 -3.87 -23.33 -0.28
CA GLY A 446 -2.44 -23.21 0.00
C GLY A 446 -1.61 -24.50 -0.21
N GLY A 447 -2.26 -25.61 -0.54
CA GLY A 447 -1.62 -26.93 -0.64
C GLY A 447 -0.81 -27.16 -1.90
N ARG A 448 -0.89 -26.28 -2.92
CA ARG A 448 -0.04 -26.37 -4.10
C ARG A 448 1.34 -25.83 -3.79
N ALA A 449 2.39 -26.54 -4.17
CA ALA A 449 3.73 -25.98 -4.12
C ALA A 449 3.88 -24.88 -5.17
N CYS A 450 4.37 -23.71 -4.76
CA CYS A 450 4.71 -22.61 -5.66
C CYS A 450 6.21 -22.72 -6.04
N ALA A 451 6.63 -23.89 -6.46
CA ALA A 451 7.98 -24.18 -6.91
C ALA A 451 7.92 -25.20 -8.06
N TRP A 452 8.91 -25.17 -8.92
CA TRP A 452 9.01 -26.02 -10.12
C TRP A 452 7.76 -25.94 -11.02
N ALA A 453 7.75 -26.66 -12.11
CA ALA A 453 6.59 -26.79 -12.97
C ALA A 453 5.79 -28.04 -12.59
N ASP A 454 4.46 -27.99 -12.70
CA ASP A 454 3.62 -29.15 -12.70
C ASP A 454 3.19 -29.52 -14.14
N GLU A 455 2.50 -30.64 -14.30
CA GLU A 455 2.02 -31.13 -15.61
C GLU A 455 1.10 -30.12 -16.35
N ASN A 456 0.44 -29.23 -15.59
CA ASN A 456 -0.45 -28.19 -16.12
C ASN A 456 0.26 -26.82 -16.22
N GLN A 457 1.57 -26.76 -16.00
CA GLN A 457 2.37 -25.53 -16.04
C GLN A 457 1.90 -24.42 -15.07
N VAL A 458 1.35 -24.79 -13.93
CA VAL A 458 0.79 -23.85 -12.95
C VAL A 458 1.54 -23.80 -11.62
N GLY A 459 2.58 -24.59 -11.40
CA GLY A 459 3.42 -24.58 -10.21
C GLY A 459 4.12 -23.22 -10.00
N GLY A 460 5.42 -23.25 -9.80
CA GLY A 460 6.26 -22.06 -9.64
C GLY A 460 6.69 -21.37 -10.94
N GLN A 461 6.10 -21.72 -12.09
CA GLN A 461 6.44 -21.08 -13.37
C GLN A 461 5.97 -19.63 -13.42
N LEU A 462 6.84 -18.73 -13.86
CA LEU A 462 6.56 -17.32 -14.08
C LEU A 462 6.32 -17.03 -15.58
N SER A 463 5.75 -15.88 -15.88
CA SER A 463 5.45 -15.49 -17.26
C SER A 463 6.71 -15.13 -18.03
N MET A 464 6.97 -15.81 -19.13
CA MET A 464 8.09 -15.49 -20.03
C MET A 464 7.89 -14.17 -20.79
N GLY A 465 6.65 -13.71 -20.98
CA GLY A 465 6.35 -12.56 -21.84
C GLY A 465 6.80 -11.20 -21.29
N ARG A 466 7.15 -11.12 -20.02
CA ARG A 466 7.64 -9.87 -19.37
C ARG A 466 9.16 -9.86 -19.20
N ILE A 467 9.75 -11.02 -19.02
CA ILE A 467 11.17 -11.19 -18.68
C ILE A 467 12.00 -11.12 -19.96
N VAL A 468 12.96 -10.20 -20.00
CA VAL A 468 13.93 -10.07 -21.07
C VAL A 468 15.13 -10.96 -20.79
N GLU A 469 15.72 -10.80 -19.60
CA GLU A 469 16.89 -11.53 -19.14
C GLU A 469 16.97 -11.51 -17.62
N PHE A 470 17.52 -12.56 -17.01
CA PHE A 470 17.83 -12.55 -15.56
C PHE A 470 19.10 -11.76 -15.29
N VAL A 471 19.08 -10.92 -14.23
CA VAL A 471 20.24 -10.13 -13.82
C VAL A 471 21.37 -11.02 -13.30
N TYR A 472 21.00 -12.03 -12.51
CA TYR A 472 21.90 -13.04 -11.99
C TYR A 472 21.26 -14.41 -12.06
N ASN A 473 22.08 -15.43 -12.32
CA ASN A 473 21.69 -16.82 -12.29
C ASN A 473 22.45 -17.53 -11.16
N CYS A 474 21.90 -18.63 -10.67
CA CYS A 474 22.58 -19.50 -9.72
C CYS A 474 22.76 -20.89 -10.32
N THR A 475 23.80 -21.56 -9.89
CA THR A 475 24.00 -22.98 -10.15
C THR A 475 23.04 -23.83 -9.30
N GLU A 476 22.90 -25.11 -9.62
CA GLU A 476 22.06 -26.03 -8.85
C GLU A 476 22.54 -26.16 -7.40
N ASP A 477 23.86 -26.20 -7.17
CA ASP A 477 24.43 -26.26 -5.81
C ASP A 477 24.15 -24.99 -5.02
N GLU A 478 24.25 -23.80 -5.64
CA GLU A 478 23.90 -22.53 -5.02
C GLU A 478 22.41 -22.46 -4.70
N ALA A 479 21.56 -22.91 -5.62
CA ALA A 479 20.11 -22.98 -5.38
C ALA A 479 19.78 -23.90 -4.19
N LYS A 480 20.43 -25.05 -4.08
CA LYS A 480 20.28 -25.99 -2.97
C LYS A 480 20.79 -25.39 -1.65
N ALA A 481 21.88 -24.65 -1.68
CA ALA A 481 22.40 -23.96 -0.51
C ALA A 481 21.45 -22.86 -0.04
N MET A 482 20.84 -22.09 -0.97
CA MET A 482 19.80 -21.11 -0.67
C MET A 482 18.54 -21.77 -0.08
N ASP A 483 18.09 -22.90 -0.66
CA ASP A 483 16.97 -23.69 -0.12
C ASP A 483 17.22 -24.09 1.34
N THR A 484 18.41 -24.62 1.62
CA THR A 484 18.81 -24.97 2.98
C THR A 484 18.82 -23.74 3.91
N GLY A 485 19.22 -22.59 3.39
CA GLY A 485 19.22 -21.29 4.09
C GLY A 485 17.85 -20.60 4.17
N ARG A 486 16.78 -21.24 3.70
CA ARG A 486 15.40 -20.71 3.72
C ARG A 486 15.16 -19.54 2.77
N VAL A 487 15.88 -19.47 1.69
CA VAL A 487 15.70 -18.52 0.60
C VAL A 487 15.23 -19.28 -0.64
N ASN A 488 14.19 -18.77 -1.30
CA ASN A 488 13.63 -19.37 -2.51
C ASN A 488 14.24 -18.69 -3.73
N PRO A 489 15.16 -19.35 -4.47
CA PRO A 489 15.73 -18.77 -5.68
C PRO A 489 14.73 -18.77 -6.83
N ILE A 490 14.77 -17.71 -7.64
CA ILE A 490 14.04 -17.56 -8.89
C ILE A 490 15.07 -17.48 -10.01
N GLY A 491 14.91 -18.28 -11.04
CA GLY A 491 15.84 -18.29 -12.15
C GLY A 491 15.31 -19.01 -13.39
N PRO A 492 16.09 -19.00 -14.47
CA PRO A 492 15.73 -19.70 -15.70
C PRO A 492 15.88 -21.21 -15.52
N ASN A 493 15.01 -21.96 -16.18
CA ASN A 493 15.11 -23.39 -16.33
C ASN A 493 14.97 -23.74 -17.83
N GLU A 494 15.81 -24.61 -18.35
CA GLU A 494 15.83 -24.93 -19.78
C GLU A 494 14.52 -25.54 -20.28
N LEU A 495 13.83 -26.32 -19.43
CA LEU A 495 12.63 -27.04 -19.82
C LEU A 495 11.36 -26.21 -19.57
N PHE A 496 11.34 -25.39 -18.50
CA PHE A 496 10.13 -24.76 -18.01
C PHE A 496 10.16 -23.23 -18.07
N GLY A 497 11.27 -22.63 -18.54
CA GLY A 497 11.45 -21.18 -18.51
C GLY A 497 11.71 -20.65 -17.09
N PRO A 498 11.29 -19.43 -16.76
CA PRO A 498 11.51 -18.86 -15.45
C PRO A 498 10.67 -19.56 -14.38
N ILE A 499 11.33 -20.03 -13.31
CA ILE A 499 10.67 -20.76 -12.21
C ILE A 499 11.14 -20.29 -10.84
N ILE A 500 10.30 -20.54 -9.84
CA ILE A 500 10.68 -20.55 -8.43
C ILE A 500 11.24 -21.95 -8.12
N MET A 501 12.51 -22.04 -7.67
CA MET A 501 13.22 -23.30 -7.52
C MET A 501 13.05 -23.96 -6.16
N SER A 502 12.46 -23.28 -5.18
CA SER A 502 12.33 -23.76 -3.81
C SER A 502 10.97 -23.36 -3.21
N ARG A 503 10.56 -24.04 -2.14
CA ARG A 503 9.28 -23.83 -1.46
C ARG A 503 9.44 -23.67 0.07
N ARG A 504 10.43 -22.88 0.49
CA ARG A 504 10.73 -22.68 1.92
C ARG A 504 10.00 -21.49 2.52
N SER A 505 9.58 -21.64 3.77
CA SER A 505 9.30 -20.52 4.67
C SER A 505 10.60 -20.10 5.37
N THR A 506 10.61 -18.95 6.02
CA THR A 506 11.78 -18.52 6.81
C THR A 506 11.87 -19.22 8.17
N ASP A 507 10.95 -20.11 8.50
CA ASP A 507 10.97 -20.87 9.75
C ASP A 507 12.21 -21.77 9.82
N LYS A 508 13.01 -21.56 10.87
CA LYS A 508 14.26 -22.30 11.11
C LYS A 508 14.05 -23.66 11.77
N SER A 509 12.82 -23.99 12.17
CA SER A 509 12.52 -25.32 12.72
C SER A 509 12.82 -26.39 11.67
N SER A 510 13.18 -27.59 12.12
CA SER A 510 13.39 -28.75 11.26
C SER A 510 12.07 -29.43 10.84
N GLY A 511 10.94 -28.89 11.27
CA GLY A 511 9.61 -29.47 11.05
C GLY A 511 8.98 -29.06 9.71
N ASP A 512 7.75 -29.54 9.51
CA ASP A 512 6.95 -29.28 8.32
C ASP A 512 6.66 -27.79 8.09
N TYR A 513 6.69 -26.94 9.12
CA TYR A 513 6.53 -25.48 9.00
C TYR A 513 7.66 -24.78 8.23
N SER A 514 8.77 -25.46 8.02
CA SER A 514 9.84 -24.98 7.15
C SER A 514 9.44 -24.94 5.67
N TYR A 515 8.36 -25.61 5.30
CA TYR A 515 7.81 -25.61 3.94
C TYR A 515 6.64 -24.64 3.83
N ALA A 516 6.70 -23.79 2.80
CA ALA A 516 5.73 -22.70 2.59
C ALA A 516 4.30 -23.22 2.40
N ASP A 517 4.13 -24.30 1.65
CA ASP A 517 2.83 -24.92 1.36
C ASP A 517 2.25 -25.65 2.58
N TYR A 518 3.08 -26.36 3.38
CA TYR A 518 2.60 -27.02 4.57
C TYR A 518 2.16 -26.02 5.64
N SER A 519 2.95 -24.94 5.82
CA SER A 519 2.57 -23.87 6.73
C SER A 519 1.29 -23.17 6.28
N ALA A 520 1.09 -22.98 4.98
CA ALA A 520 -0.11 -22.35 4.42
C ALA A 520 -1.38 -23.20 4.64
N ILE A 521 -1.30 -24.54 4.48
CA ILE A 521 -2.42 -25.45 4.76
C ILE A 521 -2.84 -25.36 6.22
N VAL A 522 -1.87 -25.40 7.14
CA VAL A 522 -2.16 -25.33 8.57
C VAL A 522 -2.76 -23.98 8.92
N ASP A 523 -2.19 -22.88 8.44
CA ASP A 523 -2.72 -21.53 8.66
C ASP A 523 -4.15 -21.40 8.11
N TYR A 524 -4.45 -21.94 6.93
CA TYR A 524 -5.80 -22.00 6.36
C TYR A 524 -6.78 -22.77 7.28
N CYS A 525 -6.41 -23.95 7.74
CA CYS A 525 -7.26 -24.76 8.62
C CYS A 525 -7.56 -24.03 9.94
N VAL A 526 -6.54 -23.45 10.56
CA VAL A 526 -6.69 -22.72 11.82
C VAL A 526 -7.57 -21.50 11.63
N GLU A 527 -7.32 -20.69 10.58
CA GLU A 527 -8.12 -19.50 10.28
C GLU A 527 -9.60 -19.84 10.05
N ARG A 528 -9.88 -20.88 9.27
CA ARG A 528 -11.27 -21.31 8.98
C ARG A 528 -11.98 -21.80 10.22
N ILE A 529 -11.36 -22.66 11.03
CA ILE A 529 -11.93 -23.15 12.27
C ILE A 529 -12.14 -21.98 13.25
N TYR A 530 -11.16 -21.10 13.38
CA TYR A 530 -11.26 -19.94 14.25
C TYR A 530 -12.43 -19.02 13.85
N ASN A 531 -12.56 -18.70 12.58
CA ASN A 531 -13.55 -17.73 12.11
C ASN A 531 -14.98 -18.32 11.98
N GLU A 532 -15.10 -19.58 11.58
CA GLU A 532 -16.40 -20.19 11.26
C GLU A 532 -16.99 -21.02 12.39
N VAL A 533 -16.16 -21.51 13.29
CA VAL A 533 -16.61 -22.39 14.37
C VAL A 533 -16.63 -21.68 15.71
N LEU A 534 -15.49 -21.17 16.13
CA LEU A 534 -15.29 -20.71 17.51
C LEU A 534 -16.11 -19.47 17.91
N PRO A 535 -16.29 -18.42 17.08
CA PRO A 535 -17.04 -17.23 17.49
C PRO A 535 -18.50 -17.51 17.87
N TYR A 536 -19.09 -18.54 17.26
CA TYR A 536 -20.49 -18.93 17.52
C TYR A 536 -20.67 -19.78 18.78
N GLN A 537 -19.57 -20.09 19.45
CA GLN A 537 -19.57 -20.97 20.62
C GLN A 537 -19.40 -20.22 21.94
N LEU A 538 -19.15 -18.91 21.86
CA LEU A 538 -19.09 -18.07 23.06
C LEU A 538 -20.45 -17.99 23.75
N ILE A 539 -20.45 -18.02 25.07
CA ILE A 539 -21.63 -17.92 25.93
C ILE A 539 -22.54 -19.18 25.90
N LYS A 540 -22.13 -20.26 25.25
CA LYS A 540 -22.85 -21.53 25.27
C LYS A 540 -22.36 -22.43 26.39
N PHE A 541 -23.24 -23.30 26.85
CA PHE A 541 -22.85 -24.31 27.84
C PHE A 541 -21.81 -25.27 27.25
N ASN A 542 -20.85 -25.66 28.07
CA ASN A 542 -19.83 -26.63 27.68
C ASN A 542 -20.33 -28.05 27.97
N ASP A 543 -21.41 -28.47 27.29
CA ASP A 543 -22.04 -29.78 27.39
C ASP A 543 -21.69 -30.67 26.19
N ASP A 544 -22.12 -31.94 26.25
CA ASP A 544 -21.81 -32.93 25.22
C ASP A 544 -22.43 -32.60 23.87
N GLU A 545 -23.64 -32.04 23.84
CA GLU A 545 -24.32 -31.66 22.61
C GLU A 545 -23.56 -30.51 21.90
N HIS A 546 -23.12 -29.53 22.70
CA HIS A 546 -22.36 -28.41 22.17
C HIS A 546 -20.98 -28.84 21.65
N ARG A 547 -20.26 -29.70 22.43
CA ARG A 547 -18.98 -30.26 22.01
C ARG A 547 -19.10 -31.06 20.71
N ALA A 548 -20.16 -31.87 20.57
CA ALA A 548 -20.44 -32.60 19.33
C ALA A 548 -20.72 -31.65 18.15
N THR A 549 -21.46 -30.56 18.38
CA THR A 549 -21.74 -29.55 17.35
C THR A 549 -20.47 -28.89 16.85
N VAL A 550 -19.55 -28.48 17.75
CA VAL A 550 -18.27 -27.89 17.40
C VAL A 550 -17.39 -28.85 16.61
N ARG A 551 -17.30 -30.11 17.08
CA ARG A 551 -16.56 -31.16 16.37
C ARG A 551 -17.09 -31.39 14.97
N ASN A 552 -18.41 -31.46 14.78
CA ASN A 552 -19.03 -31.67 13.48
C ASN A 552 -18.78 -30.48 12.52
N LYS A 553 -18.82 -29.26 13.03
CA LYS A 553 -18.48 -28.07 12.20
C LYS A 553 -17.02 -28.07 11.78
N ALA A 554 -16.09 -28.40 12.67
CA ALA A 554 -14.68 -28.52 12.31
C ALA A 554 -14.46 -29.66 11.29
N ASP A 555 -15.18 -30.76 11.41
CA ASP A 555 -15.16 -31.87 10.45
C ASP A 555 -15.59 -31.43 9.03
N LEU A 556 -16.66 -30.64 8.95
CA LEU A 556 -17.12 -30.08 7.67
C LEU A 556 -16.07 -29.20 6.96
N ILE A 557 -15.19 -28.54 7.72
CA ILE A 557 -14.09 -27.73 7.17
C ILE A 557 -12.94 -28.62 6.68
N LEU A 558 -12.59 -29.66 7.46
CA LEU A 558 -11.41 -30.48 7.20
C LEU A 558 -11.66 -31.59 6.16
N LYS A 559 -12.86 -32.16 6.16
CA LYS A 559 -13.23 -33.27 5.26
C LYS A 559 -13.02 -33.00 3.77
N PRO A 560 -13.34 -31.80 3.20
CA PRO A 560 -13.06 -31.50 1.80
C PRO A 560 -11.56 -31.49 1.45
N LEU A 561 -10.69 -31.30 2.43
CA LEU A 561 -9.23 -31.27 2.24
C LEU A 561 -8.64 -32.68 2.04
N LEU A 562 -9.32 -33.73 2.48
CA LEU A 562 -8.99 -35.14 2.20
C LEU A 562 -9.42 -35.56 0.80
N ALA A 563 -10.46 -34.90 0.25
CA ALA A 563 -11.09 -35.35 -0.99
C ALA A 563 -10.22 -35.05 -2.21
N LYS A 564 -10.21 -35.97 -3.20
CA LYS A 564 -9.66 -35.70 -4.54
C LYS A 564 -10.53 -34.65 -5.26
N PRO A 565 -9.95 -33.76 -6.08
CA PRO A 565 -8.54 -33.76 -6.51
C PRO A 565 -7.58 -33.06 -5.54
N ASN A 566 -8.07 -32.39 -4.49
CA ASN A 566 -7.24 -31.56 -3.62
C ASN A 566 -6.26 -32.38 -2.78
N ASN A 567 -6.73 -33.37 -2.03
CA ASN A 567 -5.92 -34.28 -1.20
C ASN A 567 -4.73 -33.59 -0.49
N VAL A 568 -4.99 -32.41 0.07
CA VAL A 568 -3.94 -31.59 0.69
C VAL A 568 -3.56 -32.08 2.10
N ILE A 569 -4.48 -32.83 2.75
CA ILE A 569 -4.21 -33.53 3.99
C ILE A 569 -4.44 -35.03 3.82
N GLN A 570 -3.64 -35.86 4.50
CA GLN A 570 -3.77 -37.31 4.49
C GLN A 570 -4.73 -37.81 5.55
N GLU A 571 -4.72 -37.14 6.70
CA GLU A 571 -5.45 -37.58 7.90
C GLU A 571 -5.66 -36.38 8.81
N TYR A 572 -6.73 -36.37 9.57
CA TYR A 572 -6.94 -35.46 10.68
C TYR A 572 -7.67 -36.14 11.82
N ALA A 573 -7.52 -35.62 13.03
CA ALA A 573 -8.25 -35.99 14.20
C ALA A 573 -8.77 -34.77 14.93
N ILE A 574 -10.03 -34.82 15.39
CA ILE A 574 -10.66 -33.73 16.14
C ILE A 574 -11.07 -34.27 17.49
N LYS A 575 -10.56 -33.68 18.56
CA LYS A 575 -10.95 -33.99 19.92
C LYS A 575 -11.67 -32.81 20.55
N CYS A 576 -12.92 -32.99 20.88
CA CYS A 576 -13.75 -32.05 21.61
C CYS A 576 -14.79 -32.87 22.37
N ASP A 577 -14.41 -33.36 23.53
CA ASP A 577 -15.18 -34.28 24.39
C ASP A 577 -14.93 -33.94 25.87
N ALA A 578 -15.44 -34.77 26.76
CA ALA A 578 -15.28 -34.57 28.20
C ALA A 578 -13.83 -34.73 28.68
N GLU A 579 -12.96 -35.46 27.95
CA GLU A 579 -11.57 -35.64 28.35
C GLU A 579 -10.75 -34.37 28.23
N ASN A 580 -10.93 -33.57 27.12
CA ASN A 580 -10.24 -32.30 26.94
C ASN A 580 -11.04 -31.07 27.39
N ASN A 581 -12.26 -31.28 27.90
CA ASN A 581 -13.13 -30.28 28.51
C ASN A 581 -13.65 -30.79 29.88
N GLY A 582 -12.75 -31.25 30.74
CA GLY A 582 -13.05 -31.69 32.09
C GLY A 582 -13.50 -30.57 33.03
N ASP A 583 -13.76 -30.92 34.29
CA ASP A 583 -14.27 -29.99 35.30
C ASP A 583 -13.39 -28.74 35.48
N ASP A 584 -12.06 -28.89 35.40
CA ASP A 584 -11.12 -27.77 35.49
C ASP A 584 -11.29 -26.77 34.35
N VAL A 585 -11.51 -27.25 33.10
CA VAL A 585 -11.73 -26.41 31.93
C VAL A 585 -13.08 -25.70 32.02
N GLN A 586 -14.09 -26.41 32.50
CA GLN A 586 -15.44 -25.86 32.72
C GLN A 586 -15.45 -24.85 33.86
N ALA A 587 -14.75 -25.13 34.98
CA ALA A 587 -14.61 -24.20 36.10
C ALA A 587 -13.85 -22.91 35.70
N ALA A 588 -12.96 -23.00 34.72
CA ALA A 588 -12.26 -21.84 34.12
C ALA A 588 -13.09 -21.12 33.05
N GLU A 589 -14.38 -21.47 32.89
CA GLU A 589 -15.26 -20.96 31.83
C GLU A 589 -14.61 -21.04 30.42
N SER A 590 -13.87 -22.12 30.18
CA SER A 590 -13.08 -22.34 28.98
C SER A 590 -13.66 -23.47 28.14
N PHE A 591 -13.27 -23.47 26.86
CA PHE A 591 -13.65 -24.49 25.90
C PHE A 591 -12.42 -24.88 25.07
N VAL A 592 -12.14 -26.17 24.96
CA VAL A 592 -10.95 -26.69 24.28
C VAL A 592 -11.35 -27.54 23.07
N LEU A 593 -10.90 -27.14 21.91
CA LEU A 593 -10.96 -27.90 20.66
C LEU A 593 -9.52 -28.26 20.24
N THR A 594 -9.20 -29.53 20.17
CA THR A 594 -7.91 -30.02 19.69
C THR A 594 -8.06 -30.60 18.28
N VAL A 595 -7.28 -30.12 17.37
CA VAL A 595 -7.24 -30.58 15.96
C VAL A 595 -5.82 -30.99 15.60
N ALA A 596 -5.65 -32.24 15.19
CA ALA A 596 -4.41 -32.75 14.62
C ALA A 596 -4.59 -32.97 13.12
N ILE A 597 -3.62 -32.53 12.33
CA ILE A 597 -3.65 -32.58 10.86
C ILE A 597 -2.34 -33.19 10.38
N LYS A 598 -2.44 -34.17 9.48
CA LYS A 598 -1.30 -34.72 8.74
C LYS A 598 -1.35 -34.23 7.30
N VAL A 599 -0.46 -33.32 6.97
CA VAL A 599 -0.38 -32.72 5.62
C VAL A 599 0.18 -33.75 4.61
N THR A 600 -0.34 -33.75 3.39
CA THR A 600 0.16 -34.60 2.30
C THR A 600 1.56 -34.16 1.88
N ARG A 601 2.51 -35.09 1.97
CA ARG A 601 3.90 -34.81 1.61
C ARG A 601 4.09 -34.85 0.10
N LYS A 602 4.97 -34.00 -0.40
CA LYS A 602 5.39 -33.93 -1.80
C LYS A 602 6.78 -34.52 -1.95
N SER A 603 7.04 -35.11 -3.12
CA SER A 603 8.37 -35.62 -3.46
C SER A 603 9.31 -34.46 -3.77
N GLU A 604 10.48 -34.44 -3.16
CA GLU A 604 11.56 -33.46 -3.44
C GLU A 604 12.69 -34.10 -4.27
N THR A 605 12.83 -35.41 -4.22
CA THR A 605 13.88 -36.15 -4.94
C THR A 605 13.27 -37.34 -5.64
N ILE A 606 13.62 -37.52 -6.90
CA ILE A 606 13.28 -38.69 -7.70
C ILE A 606 14.58 -39.42 -7.97
N LEU A 607 14.67 -40.65 -7.50
CA LEU A 607 15.80 -41.53 -7.81
C LEU A 607 15.43 -42.44 -8.97
N PHE A 608 16.20 -42.36 -10.03
CA PHE A 608 16.06 -43.25 -11.16
C PHE A 608 17.15 -44.33 -11.09
N ASN A 609 16.73 -45.56 -10.96
CA ASN A 609 17.63 -46.70 -11.03
C ASN A 609 17.52 -47.32 -12.44
N PHE A 610 18.50 -47.09 -13.25
CA PHE A 610 18.61 -47.75 -14.57
C PHE A 610 19.48 -49.00 -14.41
N ILE A 611 18.89 -50.15 -14.61
CA ILE A 611 19.58 -51.43 -14.57
C ILE A 611 19.79 -51.86 -15.99
N ASN A 612 21.05 -52.01 -16.38
CA ASN A 612 21.40 -52.58 -17.69
C ASN A 612 21.53 -54.10 -17.52
N SER A 613 20.47 -54.84 -17.88
CA SER A 613 20.45 -56.29 -17.79
C SER A 613 21.43 -56.92 -18.76
N ALA A 614 22.19 -57.90 -18.29
CA ALA A 614 23.11 -58.64 -19.13
C ALA A 614 22.39 -59.41 -20.24
N SER A 615 23.03 -59.57 -21.40
CA SER A 615 22.46 -60.32 -22.53
C SER A 615 22.11 -61.73 -22.09
N GLY A 616 20.83 -62.10 -22.14
CA GLY A 616 20.30 -63.39 -21.71
C GLY A 616 19.68 -63.44 -20.30
N ALA A 617 19.75 -62.35 -19.53
CA ALA A 617 19.01 -62.23 -18.24
C ALA A 617 17.59 -61.70 -18.48
N SER A 618 16.65 -62.13 -17.64
CA SER A 618 15.28 -61.56 -17.63
C SER A 618 15.29 -60.19 -16.96
N VAL A 619 14.73 -59.17 -17.61
CA VAL A 619 14.60 -57.81 -17.04
C VAL A 619 13.75 -57.81 -15.76
N GLU A 620 12.82 -58.75 -15.63
CA GLU A 620 11.97 -58.90 -14.42
C GLU A 620 12.76 -59.38 -13.19
N GLU A 621 13.84 -60.19 -13.40
CA GLU A 621 14.68 -60.66 -12.28
C GLU A 621 15.60 -59.57 -11.74
N ASP A 622 15.99 -58.55 -12.57
CA ASP A 622 16.86 -57.45 -12.18
C ASP A 622 16.11 -56.32 -11.48
N VAL A 623 14.78 -56.26 -11.60
CA VAL A 623 13.91 -55.21 -10.97
C VAL A 623 13.30 -55.70 -9.67
N ALA A 624 13.25 -56.99 -9.40
CA ALA A 624 12.77 -57.57 -8.16
C ALA A 624 13.81 -57.48 -7.04
#